data_21ec201f3c1a2b07adda49c164ecdc25
#
_entry.id   21ec201f3c1a2b07adda49c164ecdc25
#
_cell.length_a   1.000
_cell.length_b   1.000
_cell.length_c   1.000
_cell.angle_alpha   90.00
_cell.angle_beta   90.00
_cell.angle_gamma   90.00
#
_symmetry.space_group_name_H-M   'P 1'
#
loop_
_entity.id
_entity.type
_entity.pdbx_description
1 polymer ?
#
loop_
_entity_poly.entity_id
_entity_poly.type
_entity_poly.pdbx_seq_one_letter_code
_entity_poly.pdbx_strand_id
1 'polypeptide(L)'
;FRSEAWVRFVKQGRNGITPLAAPRMHKIPNRFEQLPAGSDTEGLLCLDAIRNHYNSFNQGFEACATNIVSKMDSHFVDFSLTRPWRDGGRDALGFYSISAGGKVNASLKIDCALEAKCYSPNNGVGVKEMSRLISRIRYRQFGIMITTSYVDKQAYQEVVEDGHPILIVTATDIAQILRENAINSSNINEWLTSIDRQDNRLIEYYKRVNEMARKS
;
A
#
# COMPACT_ATOMS: atom_id res chain seq x y z
N PHE A 1 -40.95 15.24 23.92
CA PHE A 1 -40.85 15.05 22.47
C PHE A 1 -40.10 13.74 22.16
N ARG A 2 -40.87 12.66 21.93
CA ARG A 2 -40.27 11.43 21.38
C ARG A 2 -40.11 11.64 19.89
N SER A 3 -38.88 11.67 19.40
CA SER A 3 -38.65 11.77 17.96
C SER A 3 -39.28 10.60 17.23
N GLU A 4 -39.78 10.80 16.02
CA GLU A 4 -40.33 9.70 15.20
C GLU A 4 -39.33 8.55 15.01
N ALA A 5 -38.03 8.88 14.99
CA ALA A 5 -36.94 7.89 14.94
C ALA A 5 -36.94 6.98 16.18
N TRP A 6 -37.16 7.52 17.38
CA TRP A 6 -37.25 6.72 18.60
C TRP A 6 -38.48 5.81 18.62
N VAL A 7 -39.63 6.32 18.13
CA VAL A 7 -40.84 5.51 18.01
C VAL A 7 -40.67 4.36 17.03
N ARG A 8 -39.97 4.57 15.91
CA ARG A 8 -39.62 3.51 14.95
C ARG A 8 -38.66 2.50 15.56
N PHE A 9 -37.65 2.93 16.28
CA PHE A 9 -36.72 2.06 16.98
C PHE A 9 -37.43 1.12 17.95
N VAL A 10 -38.30 1.69 18.80
CA VAL A 10 -39.04 0.89 19.80
C VAL A 10 -40.00 -0.09 19.14
N LYS A 11 -40.67 0.30 18.05
CA LYS A 11 -41.65 -0.55 17.35
C LYS A 11 -41.00 -1.60 16.45
N GLN A 12 -39.83 -1.32 15.87
CA GLN A 12 -39.22 -2.16 14.85
C GLN A 12 -37.93 -2.84 15.31
N GLY A 13 -37.49 -2.61 16.55
CA GLY A 13 -36.22 -3.14 17.07
C GLY A 13 -34.98 -2.62 16.29
N ARG A 14 -35.14 -1.53 15.59
CA ARG A 14 -34.07 -0.87 14.81
C ARG A 14 -33.96 0.56 15.29
N ASN A 15 -32.73 1.12 15.21
CA ASN A 15 -32.50 2.51 15.63
C ASN A 15 -33.10 3.55 14.66
N GLY A 16 -34.14 3.24 13.90
CA GLY A 16 -35.00 4.15 13.12
C GLY A 16 -34.29 5.25 12.31
N ILE A 17 -32.99 5.31 12.42
CA ILE A 17 -32.11 6.21 11.69
C ILE A 17 -31.72 5.44 10.44
N THR A 18 -32.24 5.88 9.30
CA THR A 18 -31.68 5.45 8.03
C THR A 18 -30.22 5.87 8.06
N PRO A 19 -29.26 4.96 7.86
CA PRO A 19 -27.87 5.36 7.75
C PRO A 19 -27.78 6.49 6.72
N LEU A 20 -27.13 7.59 7.06
CA LEU A 20 -26.95 8.74 6.18
C LEU A 20 -26.24 8.38 4.85
N ALA A 21 -25.59 7.21 4.82
CA ALA A 21 -25.17 6.55 3.59
C ALA A 21 -25.58 5.08 3.68
N ALA A 22 -26.20 4.56 2.63
CA ALA A 22 -26.24 3.11 2.44
C ALA A 22 -24.79 2.61 2.58
N PRO A 23 -24.55 1.46 3.24
CA PRO A 23 -23.23 0.87 3.26
C PRO A 23 -22.78 0.81 1.79
N ARG A 24 -21.68 1.50 1.47
CA ARG A 24 -21.11 1.43 0.12
C ARG A 24 -20.81 -0.04 -0.10
N MET A 25 -21.55 -0.68 -0.99
CA MET A 25 -21.18 -1.99 -1.47
C MET A 25 -19.85 -1.80 -2.21
N HIS A 26 -18.75 -2.02 -1.53
CA HIS A 26 -17.45 -2.03 -2.15
C HIS A 26 -17.42 -3.22 -3.09
N LYS A 27 -17.49 -2.95 -4.38
CA LYS A 27 -17.26 -3.97 -5.39
C LYS A 27 -15.85 -4.50 -5.16
N ILE A 28 -15.74 -5.79 -4.89
CA ILE A 28 -14.43 -6.45 -4.82
C ILE A 28 -13.93 -6.57 -6.25
N PRO A 29 -12.79 -5.92 -6.59
CA PRO A 29 -12.27 -5.97 -7.94
C PRO A 29 -11.80 -7.39 -8.27
N ASN A 30 -12.06 -7.82 -9.51
CA ASN A 30 -11.49 -9.08 -9.98
C ASN A 30 -9.99 -8.90 -10.32
N ARG A 31 -9.29 -10.01 -10.56
CA ARG A 31 -7.85 -10.00 -10.89
C ARG A 31 -7.51 -9.07 -12.06
N PHE A 32 -8.33 -9.07 -13.11
CA PHE A 32 -8.05 -8.29 -14.33
C PHE A 32 -8.21 -6.78 -14.10
N GLU A 33 -9.06 -6.38 -13.17
CA GLU A 33 -9.23 -4.96 -12.79
C GLU A 33 -8.07 -4.45 -11.94
N GLN A 34 -7.32 -5.35 -11.32
CA GLN A 34 -6.17 -5.05 -10.47
C GLN A 34 -4.83 -5.08 -11.23
N LEU A 35 -4.83 -5.55 -12.47
CA LEU A 35 -3.66 -5.59 -13.35
C LEU A 35 -3.86 -4.60 -14.50
N PRO A 36 -2.82 -3.91 -14.99
CA PRO A 36 -2.94 -3.07 -16.18
C PRO A 36 -3.48 -3.87 -17.37
N ALA A 37 -4.37 -3.25 -18.14
CA ALA A 37 -4.87 -3.85 -19.35
C ALA A 37 -3.74 -4.18 -20.33
N GLY A 38 -3.88 -5.21 -21.15
CA GLY A 38 -2.87 -5.56 -22.16
C GLY A 38 -2.56 -4.43 -23.16
N SER A 39 -3.46 -3.46 -23.32
CA SER A 39 -3.27 -2.25 -24.10
C SER A 39 -2.44 -1.16 -23.37
N ASP A 40 -2.28 -1.27 -22.05
CA ASP A 40 -1.44 -0.36 -21.27
C ASP A 40 0.04 -0.81 -21.30
N THR A 41 0.62 -0.74 -22.48
CA THR A 41 2.01 -1.18 -22.71
C THR A 41 3.00 -0.45 -21.80
N GLU A 42 2.78 0.84 -21.56
CA GLU A 42 3.66 1.66 -20.73
C GLU A 42 3.61 1.24 -19.26
N GLY A 43 2.43 1.04 -18.71
CA GLY A 43 2.27 0.55 -17.35
C GLY A 43 2.87 -0.84 -17.15
N LEU A 44 2.71 -1.74 -18.12
CA LEU A 44 3.31 -3.07 -18.11
C LEU A 44 4.85 -3.01 -18.10
N LEU A 45 5.45 -2.18 -18.98
CA LEU A 45 6.90 -2.00 -19.06
C LEU A 45 7.48 -1.44 -17.75
N CYS A 46 6.82 -0.46 -17.13
CA CYS A 46 7.22 0.08 -15.84
C CYS A 46 7.17 -0.96 -14.72
N LEU A 47 6.11 -1.75 -14.65
CA LEU A 47 5.97 -2.81 -13.65
C LEU A 47 7.00 -3.92 -13.84
N ASP A 48 7.30 -4.30 -15.09
CA ASP A 48 8.34 -5.27 -15.39
C ASP A 48 9.73 -4.74 -15.02
N ALA A 49 10.00 -3.46 -15.27
CA ALA A 49 11.23 -2.83 -14.84
C ALA A 49 11.39 -2.89 -13.30
N ILE A 50 10.35 -2.58 -12.53
CA ILE A 50 10.35 -2.67 -11.06
C ILE A 50 10.62 -4.12 -10.62
N ARG A 51 9.92 -5.10 -11.16
CA ARG A 51 10.08 -6.52 -10.81
C ARG A 51 11.49 -7.02 -11.10
N ASN A 52 12.01 -6.69 -12.29
CA ASN A 52 13.35 -7.11 -12.70
C ASN A 52 14.42 -6.45 -11.83
N HIS A 53 14.25 -5.18 -11.48
CA HIS A 53 15.19 -4.43 -10.65
C HIS A 53 15.33 -5.04 -9.25
N TYR A 54 14.22 -5.45 -8.61
CA TYR A 54 14.23 -6.01 -7.27
C TYR A 54 14.23 -7.55 -7.21
N ASN A 55 14.36 -8.24 -8.34
CA ASN A 55 14.34 -9.71 -8.40
C ASN A 55 15.43 -10.37 -7.53
N SER A 56 16.62 -9.79 -7.48
CA SER A 56 17.74 -10.28 -6.66
C SER A 56 17.69 -9.81 -5.19
N PHE A 57 16.93 -8.77 -4.89
CA PHE A 57 16.82 -8.19 -3.56
C PHE A 57 15.40 -7.66 -3.31
N ASN A 58 14.48 -8.56 -3.02
CA ASN A 58 13.06 -8.25 -2.80
C ASN A 58 12.81 -7.18 -1.73
N GLN A 59 13.67 -7.09 -0.73
CA GLN A 59 13.58 -6.08 0.33
C GLN A 59 13.82 -4.64 -0.18
N GLY A 60 14.51 -4.46 -1.30
CA GLY A 60 14.65 -3.16 -1.95
C GLY A 60 13.32 -2.59 -2.42
N PHE A 61 12.36 -3.45 -2.78
CA PHE A 61 11.02 -3.00 -3.17
C PHE A 61 10.29 -2.28 -2.06
N GLU A 62 10.61 -2.50 -0.79
CA GLU A 62 9.99 -1.78 0.35
C GLU A 62 10.26 -0.27 0.27
N ALA A 63 11.48 0.14 -0.11
CA ALA A 63 11.81 1.55 -0.33
C ALA A 63 11.09 2.14 -1.55
N CYS A 64 11.00 1.37 -2.63
CA CYS A 64 10.23 1.74 -3.81
C CYS A 64 8.76 1.92 -3.47
N ALA A 65 8.18 1.00 -2.71
CA ALA A 65 6.79 1.03 -2.28
C ALA A 65 6.45 2.28 -1.46
N THR A 66 7.30 2.67 -0.50
CA THR A 66 7.12 3.91 0.27
C THR A 66 7.18 5.15 -0.63
N ASN A 67 8.07 5.15 -1.63
CA ASN A 67 8.18 6.23 -2.59
C ASN A 67 6.92 6.33 -3.48
N ILE A 68 6.38 5.20 -3.95
CA ILE A 68 5.13 5.15 -4.71
C ILE A 68 3.97 5.71 -3.89
N VAL A 69 3.83 5.29 -2.63
CA VAL A 69 2.75 5.76 -1.74
C VAL A 69 2.88 7.27 -1.48
N SER A 70 4.09 7.79 -1.28
CA SER A 70 4.31 9.23 -1.13
C SER A 70 3.99 10.02 -2.40
N LYS A 71 4.12 9.40 -3.59
CA LYS A 71 3.72 10.01 -4.87
C LYS A 71 2.22 9.91 -5.14
N MET A 72 1.56 8.91 -4.57
CA MET A 72 0.11 8.76 -4.66
C MET A 72 -0.63 9.93 -3.98
N ASP A 73 -0.15 10.33 -2.81
CA ASP A 73 -0.69 11.47 -2.07
C ASP A 73 0.41 12.09 -1.19
N SER A 74 0.66 13.39 -1.37
CA SER A 74 1.69 14.14 -0.63
C SER A 74 1.46 14.23 0.88
N HIS A 75 0.28 13.84 1.36
CA HIS A 75 0.00 13.74 2.79
C HIS A 75 0.63 12.50 3.44
N PHE A 76 1.08 11.52 2.66
CA PHE A 76 1.91 10.42 3.16
C PHE A 76 3.34 10.89 3.37
N VAL A 77 3.77 10.94 4.63
CA VAL A 77 5.04 11.53 5.03
C VAL A 77 5.81 10.64 6.02
N ASP A 78 7.11 10.94 6.16
CA ASP A 78 7.98 10.40 7.22
C ASP A 78 8.03 8.87 7.26
N PHE A 79 8.05 8.20 6.10
CA PHE A 79 8.24 6.76 6.06
C PHE A 79 9.61 6.36 6.61
N SER A 80 9.58 5.40 7.52
CA SER A 80 10.77 4.75 8.08
C SER A 80 10.71 3.26 7.76
N LEU A 81 11.70 2.79 7.00
CA LEU A 81 11.84 1.37 6.67
C LEU A 81 12.24 0.57 7.91
N THR A 82 11.62 -0.58 8.13
CA THR A 82 11.92 -1.41 9.27
C THR A 82 13.15 -2.29 9.03
N ARG A 83 13.75 -2.83 10.10
CA ARG A 83 14.93 -3.69 9.97
C ARG A 83 14.51 -5.10 9.53
N PRO A 84 15.21 -5.74 8.57
CA PRO A 84 14.81 -7.01 7.98
C PRO A 84 14.67 -8.20 8.96
N TRP A 85 15.28 -8.12 10.15
CA TRP A 85 15.50 -9.29 11.02
C TRP A 85 14.74 -9.27 12.36
N ARG A 86 14.07 -8.17 12.76
CA ARG A 86 13.51 -8.02 14.11
C ARG A 86 12.11 -7.43 14.23
N ASP A 87 11.50 -6.99 13.15
CA ASP A 87 10.40 -6.02 13.26
C ASP A 87 9.01 -6.60 13.03
N GLY A 88 8.90 -7.87 13.29
CA GLY A 88 7.60 -8.51 13.34
C GLY A 88 6.80 -8.38 12.01
N GLY A 89 7.42 -8.11 10.81
CA GLY A 89 6.84 -8.22 9.47
C GLY A 89 5.99 -7.04 9.02
N ARG A 90 6.32 -5.84 9.43
CA ARG A 90 5.97 -4.59 8.74
C ARG A 90 7.18 -4.16 7.94
N ASP A 91 6.98 -3.70 6.70
CA ASP A 91 8.09 -3.31 5.85
C ASP A 91 8.43 -1.83 6.05
N ALA A 92 7.42 -0.98 6.34
CA ALA A 92 7.62 0.41 6.73
C ALA A 92 6.54 0.91 7.69
N LEU A 93 6.87 1.98 8.40
CA LEU A 93 5.95 2.80 9.20
C LEU A 93 6.01 4.24 8.68
N GLY A 94 4.89 4.92 8.66
CA GLY A 94 4.78 6.30 8.20
C GLY A 94 3.57 7.00 8.82
N PHE A 95 3.28 8.18 8.30
CA PHE A 95 2.15 8.98 8.75
C PHE A 95 1.34 9.48 7.57
N TYR A 96 0.03 9.58 7.76
CA TYR A 96 -0.83 10.41 6.93
C TYR A 96 -1.10 11.73 7.65
N SER A 97 -0.69 12.84 7.07
CA SER A 97 -0.78 14.17 7.67
C SER A 97 -2.07 14.87 7.22
N ILE A 98 -2.95 15.17 8.17
CA ILE A 98 -4.13 15.98 7.92
C ILE A 98 -3.82 17.40 8.38
N SER A 99 -3.79 18.36 7.46
CA SER A 99 -3.58 19.75 7.78
C SER A 99 -4.93 20.50 7.86
N ALA A 100 -5.08 21.33 8.88
CA ALA A 100 -6.32 22.05 9.12
C ALA A 100 -6.55 23.22 8.13
N GLY A 101 -5.61 23.51 7.25
CA GLY A 101 -5.68 24.66 6.35
C GLY A 101 -5.73 26.02 7.08
N GLY A 102 -5.31 27.09 6.42
CA GLY A 102 -5.40 28.46 6.97
C GLY A 102 -4.18 28.88 7.81
N LYS A 103 -4.35 29.91 8.65
CA LYS A 103 -3.27 30.55 9.41
C LYS A 103 -2.76 29.74 10.62
N VAL A 104 -3.38 28.62 10.93
CA VAL A 104 -3.01 27.76 12.06
C VAL A 104 -2.21 26.58 11.53
N ASN A 105 -0.93 26.53 11.84
CA ASN A 105 -0.03 25.40 11.53
C ASN A 105 -0.35 24.17 12.41
N ALA A 106 -1.60 23.74 12.45
CA ALA A 106 -2.01 22.53 13.15
C ALA A 106 -2.11 21.38 12.15
N SER A 107 -1.32 20.35 12.34
CA SER A 107 -1.42 19.09 11.60
C SER A 107 -1.68 17.95 12.56
N LEU A 108 -2.59 17.06 12.17
CA LEU A 108 -2.79 15.77 12.82
C LEU A 108 -2.08 14.71 11.99
N LYS A 109 -1.23 13.91 12.61
CA LYS A 109 -0.59 12.76 11.97
C LYS A 109 -1.29 11.47 12.41
N ILE A 110 -1.70 10.65 11.46
CA ILE A 110 -2.26 9.32 11.68
C ILE A 110 -1.21 8.30 11.29
N ASP A 111 -0.84 7.42 12.20
CA ASP A 111 0.15 6.36 11.93
C ASP A 111 -0.35 5.39 10.86
N CYS A 112 0.53 4.98 9.96
CA CYS A 112 0.25 3.90 9.02
C CYS A 112 1.38 2.87 9.00
N ALA A 113 0.99 1.61 8.76
CA ALA A 113 1.90 0.49 8.56
C ALA A 113 1.82 0.02 7.11
N LEU A 114 2.96 -0.18 6.45
CA LEU A 114 3.04 -0.62 5.06
C LEU A 114 3.62 -2.02 4.98
N GLU A 115 3.00 -2.86 4.16
CA GLU A 115 3.48 -4.17 3.71
C GLU A 115 3.57 -4.15 2.19
N ALA A 116 4.74 -4.49 1.64
CA ALA A 116 5.04 -4.43 0.21
C ALA A 116 5.31 -5.82 -0.37
N LYS A 117 4.74 -6.13 -1.52
CA LYS A 117 4.93 -7.41 -2.21
C LYS A 117 5.27 -7.20 -3.69
N CYS A 118 6.53 -7.47 -4.02
CA CYS A 118 6.99 -7.46 -5.42
C CYS A 118 6.73 -8.83 -6.05
N TYR A 119 5.50 -9.03 -6.55
CA TYR A 119 5.07 -10.31 -7.11
C TYR A 119 4.93 -10.23 -8.63
N SER A 120 5.12 -11.39 -9.29
CA SER A 120 4.80 -11.53 -10.71
C SER A 120 3.29 -11.43 -10.94
N PRO A 121 2.82 -11.11 -12.16
CA PRO A 121 1.38 -10.99 -12.46
C PRO A 121 0.57 -12.26 -12.21
N ASN A 122 1.25 -13.40 -12.04
CA ASN A 122 0.60 -14.70 -11.79
C ASN A 122 0.48 -15.05 -10.30
N ASN A 123 1.13 -14.29 -9.42
CA ASN A 123 1.11 -14.51 -7.97
C ASN A 123 0.32 -13.39 -7.31
N GLY A 124 -0.77 -13.72 -6.63
CA GLY A 124 -1.57 -12.78 -5.85
C GLY A 124 -1.10 -12.68 -4.40
N VAL A 125 -1.48 -11.59 -3.74
CA VAL A 125 -1.39 -11.46 -2.28
C VAL A 125 -2.56 -12.23 -1.69
N GLY A 126 -2.26 -13.26 -0.89
CA GLY A 126 -3.26 -14.13 -0.28
C GLY A 126 -3.70 -13.68 1.11
N VAL A 127 -4.60 -14.46 1.69
CA VAL A 127 -5.13 -14.25 3.05
C VAL A 127 -4.01 -14.19 4.09
N LYS A 128 -2.97 -15.02 3.95
CA LYS A 128 -1.86 -15.10 4.91
C LYS A 128 -1.11 -13.76 5.03
N GLU A 129 -0.77 -13.14 3.91
CA GLU A 129 -0.09 -11.85 3.88
C GLU A 129 -1.01 -10.74 4.42
N MET A 130 -2.28 -10.77 4.04
CA MET A 130 -3.27 -9.78 4.48
C MET A 130 -3.53 -9.88 5.99
N SER A 131 -3.80 -11.08 6.52
CA SER A 131 -4.01 -11.31 7.96
C SER A 131 -2.77 -10.93 8.79
N ARG A 132 -1.58 -11.08 8.21
CA ARG A 132 -0.35 -10.62 8.83
C ARG A 132 -0.32 -9.09 8.97
N LEU A 133 -0.70 -8.34 7.96
CA LEU A 133 -0.81 -6.89 8.05
C LEU A 133 -1.90 -6.48 9.04
N ILE A 134 -3.09 -7.09 8.95
CA ILE A 134 -4.21 -6.85 9.88
C ILE A 134 -3.77 -7.00 11.34
N SER A 135 -3.07 -8.09 11.67
CA SER A 135 -2.60 -8.36 13.04
C SER A 135 -1.61 -7.34 13.60
N ARG A 136 -1.06 -6.48 12.75
CA ARG A 136 -0.02 -5.50 13.10
C ARG A 136 -0.50 -4.07 13.15
N ILE A 137 -1.71 -3.81 12.68
CA ILE A 137 -2.35 -2.52 12.80
C ILE A 137 -2.81 -2.35 14.24
N ARG A 138 -2.34 -1.28 14.88
CA ARG A 138 -2.76 -0.91 16.22
C ARG A 138 -4.00 -0.03 16.19
N TYR A 139 -4.64 0.12 17.34
CA TYR A 139 -5.76 1.04 17.50
C TYR A 139 -5.41 2.44 16.96
N ARG A 140 -6.28 3.02 16.12
CA ARG A 140 -6.11 4.30 15.42
C ARG A 140 -5.02 4.32 14.34
N GLN A 141 -4.56 3.17 13.91
CA GLN A 141 -3.68 3.03 12.76
C GLN A 141 -4.45 2.46 11.57
N PHE A 142 -3.90 2.66 10.37
CA PHE A 142 -4.36 1.93 9.20
C PHE A 142 -3.18 1.25 8.50
N GLY A 143 -3.51 0.27 7.66
CA GLY A 143 -2.52 -0.47 6.88
C GLY A 143 -2.50 -0.03 5.43
N ILE A 144 -1.37 -0.23 4.77
CA ILE A 144 -1.21 -0.09 3.33
C ILE A 144 -0.63 -1.41 2.82
N MET A 145 -1.39 -2.13 2.00
CA MET A 145 -0.91 -3.27 1.24
C MET A 145 -0.61 -2.80 -0.17
N ILE A 146 0.66 -2.83 -0.58
CA ILE A 146 1.06 -2.47 -1.94
C ILE A 146 1.71 -3.66 -2.65
N THR A 147 1.28 -3.94 -3.88
CA THR A 147 1.81 -5.05 -4.66
C THR A 147 1.95 -4.71 -6.14
N THR A 148 3.03 -5.19 -6.77
CA THR A 148 3.19 -5.15 -8.23
C THR A 148 2.30 -6.16 -8.95
N SER A 149 1.36 -6.80 -8.25
CA SER A 149 0.42 -7.79 -8.78
C SER A 149 -1.01 -7.46 -8.32
N TYR A 150 -1.75 -8.42 -7.84
CA TYR A 150 -3.13 -8.31 -7.40
C TYR A 150 -3.30 -8.90 -6.00
N VAL A 151 -4.42 -8.60 -5.36
CA VAL A 151 -4.86 -9.24 -4.12
C VAL A 151 -5.92 -10.28 -4.44
N ASP A 152 -5.77 -11.48 -3.91
CA ASP A 152 -6.72 -12.56 -4.11
C ASP A 152 -8.11 -12.18 -3.59
N LYS A 153 -9.14 -12.66 -4.29
CA LYS A 153 -10.53 -12.33 -3.97
C LYS A 153 -10.86 -12.56 -2.49
N GLN A 154 -10.44 -13.70 -1.93
CA GLN A 154 -10.71 -14.03 -0.54
C GLN A 154 -10.03 -13.05 0.43
N ALA A 155 -8.75 -12.70 0.19
CA ALA A 155 -8.02 -11.74 1.00
C ALA A 155 -8.63 -10.33 0.92
N TYR A 156 -9.11 -9.95 -0.26
CA TYR A 156 -9.79 -8.67 -0.47
C TYR A 156 -11.15 -8.64 0.25
N GLN A 157 -11.91 -9.74 0.20
CA GLN A 157 -13.19 -9.88 0.90
C GLN A 157 -13.02 -9.72 2.42
N GLU A 158 -12.03 -10.36 3.02
CA GLU A 158 -11.74 -10.27 4.44
C GLU A 158 -11.52 -8.80 4.88
N VAL A 159 -10.77 -8.03 4.10
CA VAL A 159 -10.56 -6.60 4.39
C VAL A 159 -11.86 -5.80 4.34
N VAL A 160 -12.68 -6.04 3.31
CA VAL A 160 -13.90 -5.25 3.07
C VAL A 160 -15.04 -5.65 4.01
N GLU A 161 -15.28 -6.96 4.18
CA GLU A 161 -16.40 -7.49 4.97
C GLU A 161 -16.20 -7.25 6.47
N ASP A 162 -14.97 -7.41 6.95
CA ASP A 162 -14.64 -7.16 8.36
C ASP A 162 -14.31 -5.69 8.66
N GLY A 163 -14.31 -4.84 7.63
CA GLY A 163 -14.10 -3.40 7.79
C GLY A 163 -12.70 -3.03 8.28
N HIS A 164 -11.69 -3.84 7.92
CA HIS A 164 -10.31 -3.54 8.29
C HIS A 164 -9.83 -2.24 7.62
N PRO A 165 -9.18 -1.32 8.35
CA PRO A 165 -8.70 -0.06 7.81
C PRO A 165 -7.42 -0.28 6.98
N ILE A 166 -7.54 -0.92 5.81
CA ILE A 166 -6.43 -1.21 4.91
C ILE A 166 -6.67 -0.56 3.55
N LEU A 167 -5.72 0.25 3.12
CA LEU A 167 -5.61 0.74 1.77
C LEU A 167 -4.88 -0.31 0.92
N ILE A 168 -5.50 -0.73 -0.17
CA ILE A 168 -4.93 -1.70 -1.10
C ILE A 168 -4.50 -0.96 -2.36
N VAL A 169 -3.20 -1.09 -2.71
CA VAL A 169 -2.58 -0.51 -3.91
C VAL A 169 -2.05 -1.65 -4.77
N THR A 170 -2.65 -1.83 -5.93
CA THR A 170 -2.36 -2.94 -6.85
C THR A 170 -1.51 -2.50 -8.05
N ALA A 171 -1.19 -3.44 -8.93
CA ALA A 171 -0.39 -3.15 -10.11
C ALA A 171 -1.02 -2.05 -11.00
N THR A 172 -2.34 -2.04 -11.17
CA THR A 172 -3.03 -0.98 -11.94
C THR A 172 -2.87 0.38 -11.28
N ASP A 173 -2.99 0.45 -9.96
CA ASP A 173 -2.83 1.69 -9.21
C ASP A 173 -1.38 2.19 -9.31
N ILE A 174 -0.40 1.30 -9.17
CA ILE A 174 1.03 1.65 -9.34
C ILE A 174 1.28 2.23 -10.73
N ALA A 175 0.80 1.58 -11.80
CA ALA A 175 0.97 2.06 -13.16
C ALA A 175 0.37 3.46 -13.35
N GLN A 176 -0.80 3.71 -12.76
CA GLN A 176 -1.45 5.03 -12.79
C GLN A 176 -0.63 6.07 -12.00
N ILE A 177 -0.20 5.76 -10.78
CA ILE A 177 0.61 6.67 -9.94
C ILE A 177 1.90 7.05 -10.65
N LEU A 178 2.60 6.11 -11.25
CA LEU A 178 3.83 6.37 -12.01
C LEU A 178 3.56 7.34 -13.18
N ARG A 179 2.50 7.10 -13.95
CA ARG A 179 2.09 7.95 -15.06
C ARG A 179 1.76 9.37 -14.62
N GLU A 180 1.01 9.54 -13.55
CA GLU A 180 0.64 10.83 -12.99
C GLU A 180 1.84 11.63 -12.48
N ASN A 181 2.92 10.93 -12.13
CA ASN A 181 4.19 11.51 -11.70
C ASN A 181 5.25 11.58 -12.82
N ALA A 182 4.86 11.45 -14.08
CA ALA A 182 5.72 11.48 -15.26
C ALA A 182 6.87 10.44 -15.24
N ILE A 183 6.66 9.31 -14.54
CA ILE A 183 7.57 8.15 -14.54
C ILE A 183 7.06 7.18 -15.59
N ASN A 184 7.92 6.86 -16.55
CA ASN A 184 7.63 6.05 -17.73
C ASN A 184 8.80 5.12 -18.09
N SER A 185 8.65 4.29 -19.10
CA SER A 185 9.65 3.29 -19.51
C SER A 185 11.02 3.88 -19.85
N SER A 186 11.10 5.16 -20.24
CA SER A 186 12.36 5.81 -20.57
C SER A 186 13.17 6.27 -19.36
N ASN A 187 12.52 6.56 -18.22
CA ASN A 187 13.17 7.11 -17.04
C ASN A 187 13.02 6.25 -15.76
N ILE A 188 12.24 5.16 -15.82
CA ILE A 188 11.98 4.28 -14.68
C ILE A 188 13.28 3.76 -14.04
N ASN A 189 14.26 3.35 -14.84
CA ASN A 189 15.52 2.79 -14.32
C ASN A 189 16.36 3.82 -13.56
N GLU A 190 16.37 5.06 -14.02
CA GLU A 190 17.03 6.16 -13.32
C GLU A 190 16.33 6.46 -11.99
N TRP A 191 14.99 6.49 -12.01
CA TRP A 191 14.20 6.68 -10.80
C TRP A 191 14.42 5.56 -9.78
N LEU A 192 14.41 4.28 -10.17
CA LEU A 192 14.69 3.14 -9.29
C LEU A 192 16.10 3.24 -8.70
N THR A 193 17.10 3.56 -9.53
CA THR A 193 18.49 3.77 -9.06
C THR A 193 18.57 4.92 -8.04
N SER A 194 17.78 5.96 -8.21
CA SER A 194 17.75 7.10 -7.26
C SER A 194 17.20 6.70 -5.89
N ILE A 195 16.23 5.79 -5.85
CA ILE A 195 15.69 5.22 -4.60
C ILE A 195 16.75 4.36 -3.91
N ASP A 196 17.40 3.48 -4.65
CA ASP A 196 18.42 2.57 -4.11
C ASP A 196 19.58 3.33 -3.46
N ARG A 197 19.99 4.47 -4.03
CA ARG A 197 21.05 5.33 -3.45
C ARG A 197 20.67 5.92 -2.09
N GLN A 198 19.40 5.99 -1.78
CA GLN A 198 18.87 6.51 -0.51
C GLN A 198 18.59 5.39 0.51
N ASP A 199 18.54 4.13 0.08
CA ASP A 199 18.32 2.99 0.98
C ASP A 199 19.64 2.47 1.55
N ASN A 200 19.97 2.87 2.77
CA ASN A 200 21.17 2.41 3.49
C ASN A 200 21.25 0.89 3.63
N ARG A 201 20.11 0.16 3.66
CA ARG A 201 20.06 -1.30 3.77
C ARG A 201 20.60 -1.96 2.50
N LEU A 202 20.29 -1.38 1.36
CA LEU A 202 20.78 -1.81 0.05
C LEU A 202 22.30 -1.58 -0.07
N ILE A 203 22.78 -0.43 0.40
CA ILE A 203 24.21 -0.11 0.45
C ILE A 203 24.96 -1.14 1.30
N GLU A 204 24.43 -1.50 2.47
CA GLU A 204 25.04 -2.51 3.33
C GLU A 204 24.99 -3.92 2.70
N TYR A 205 23.89 -4.28 2.02
CA TYR A 205 23.77 -5.54 1.30
C TYR A 205 24.84 -5.68 0.22
N TYR A 206 24.99 -4.70 -0.65
CA TYR A 206 26.00 -4.75 -1.71
C TYR A 206 27.42 -4.74 -1.18
N LYS A 207 27.73 -4.05 -0.07
CA LYS A 207 29.03 -4.13 0.59
C LYS A 207 29.34 -5.58 1.01
N ARG A 208 28.40 -6.26 1.65
CA ARG A 208 28.57 -7.66 2.07
C ARG A 208 28.76 -8.63 0.91
N VAL A 209 27.95 -8.48 -0.15
CA VAL A 209 28.08 -9.31 -1.36
C VAL A 209 29.45 -9.15 -1.99
N ASN A 210 29.92 -7.90 -2.15
CA ASN A 210 31.24 -7.61 -2.69
C ASN A 210 32.39 -8.11 -1.81
N GLU A 211 32.23 -8.09 -0.47
CA GLU A 211 33.21 -8.65 0.45
C GLU A 211 33.29 -10.18 0.37
N MET A 212 32.14 -10.85 0.18
CA MET A 212 32.13 -12.32 -0.02
C MET A 212 32.77 -12.71 -1.37
N ALA A 213 32.48 -11.98 -2.42
CA ALA A 213 33.08 -12.22 -3.75
C ALA A 213 34.59 -12.00 -3.80
N ARG A 214 35.15 -11.19 -2.88
CA ARG A 214 36.61 -10.96 -2.77
C ARG A 214 37.32 -12.04 -1.94
N LYS A 215 36.55 -12.85 -1.18
CA LYS A 215 37.09 -13.91 -0.31
C LYS A 215 36.96 -15.30 -0.94
N SER A 216 36.26 -15.41 -2.06
CA SER A 216 36.13 -16.60 -2.91
C SER A 216 37.14 -16.56 -4.07
#